data_07fd53b294c184d698a8b68e57f0547e
#
_entry.id   07fd53b294c184d698a8b68e57f0547e
#
_cell.length_a   1.000
_cell.length_b   1.000
_cell.length_c   1.000
_cell.angle_alpha   90.00
_cell.angle_beta   90.00
_cell.angle_gamma   90.00
#
_symmetry.space_group_name_H-M   'P 1'
#
loop_
_entity.id
_entity.type
_entity.pdbx_description
1 polymer ?
#
loop_
_entity_poly.entity_id
_entity_poly.type
_entity_poly.pdbx_seq_one_letter_code
_entity_poly.pdbx_strand_id
1 'polypeptide(L)'
;MDVEHARLALPIGEVIFTQRSIRRFRPEPIALTDLRLLLEAASKAPSGGNQQPARFLLLTEPHLIREFGALYREAWWAKRRDEGRGWTRRDDIPVQEQSYRSAAKLADEMKDAPCIVLALGTARGQATSVIPAVQNLMLAARALGIGSVPTTLHSSVMDRVNSLLGIPPEAELHLCIPLGYPRGRFGPTRRRPIEETTYVNRWGQPIPAHEGVR
;
A
#
# COMPACT_ATOMS: atom_id res chain seq x y z
N MET A 1 -10.92 22.83 13.77
CA MET A 1 -10.23 21.89 12.85
C MET A 1 -8.99 22.62 12.39
N ASP A 2 -7.82 22.01 12.56
CA ASP A 2 -6.55 22.61 12.16
C ASP A 2 -6.57 22.86 10.64
N VAL A 3 -5.93 23.95 10.20
CA VAL A 3 -5.87 24.35 8.77
C VAL A 3 -5.29 23.21 7.90
N GLU A 4 -4.34 22.47 8.43
CA GLU A 4 -3.73 21.31 7.74
C GLU A 4 -4.75 20.18 7.49
N HIS A 5 -5.62 19.87 8.46
CA HIS A 5 -6.63 18.82 8.29
C HIS A 5 -7.72 19.22 7.29
N ALA A 6 -7.99 20.51 7.10
CA ALA A 6 -8.94 21.00 6.11
C ALA A 6 -8.51 20.66 4.66
N ARG A 7 -7.23 20.34 4.43
CA ARG A 7 -6.71 19.90 3.12
C ARG A 7 -7.22 18.52 2.72
N LEU A 8 -7.68 17.70 3.66
CA LEU A 8 -8.32 16.41 3.40
C LEU A 8 -9.84 16.59 3.11
N ALA A 9 -10.19 17.58 2.31
CA ALA A 9 -11.58 18.02 2.08
C ALA A 9 -12.36 17.15 1.07
N LEU A 10 -11.72 16.17 0.41
CA LEU A 10 -12.42 15.32 -0.53
C LEU A 10 -13.47 14.45 0.22
N PRO A 11 -14.73 14.39 -0.26
CA PRO A 11 -15.77 13.60 0.41
C PRO A 11 -15.35 12.15 0.64
N ILE A 12 -15.62 11.61 1.83
CA ILE A 12 -15.20 10.24 2.21
C ILE A 12 -15.70 9.18 1.21
N GLY A 13 -16.89 9.33 0.68
CA GLY A 13 -17.43 8.45 -0.35
C GLY A 13 -16.56 8.46 -1.60
N GLU A 14 -16.19 9.64 -2.10
CA GLU A 14 -15.29 9.74 -3.25
C GLU A 14 -13.93 9.10 -2.97
N VAL A 15 -13.35 9.37 -1.79
CA VAL A 15 -12.06 8.81 -1.39
C VAL A 15 -12.10 7.28 -1.40
N ILE A 16 -13.08 6.67 -0.72
CA ILE A 16 -13.20 5.21 -0.58
C ILE A 16 -13.44 4.54 -1.93
N PHE A 17 -14.36 5.08 -2.74
CA PHE A 17 -14.78 4.44 -3.99
C PHE A 17 -13.83 4.70 -5.16
N THR A 18 -12.89 5.66 -5.04
CA THR A 18 -11.93 5.98 -6.11
C THR A 18 -10.46 5.73 -5.77
N GLN A 19 -10.14 5.44 -4.49
CA GLN A 19 -8.81 4.99 -4.11
C GLN A 19 -8.51 3.65 -4.76
N ARG A 20 -7.37 3.54 -5.43
CA ARG A 20 -6.92 2.32 -6.10
C ARG A 20 -5.41 2.23 -6.10
N SER A 21 -4.88 1.04 -6.33
CA SER A 21 -3.45 0.79 -6.44
C SER A 21 -2.84 1.54 -7.63
N ILE A 22 -2.15 2.62 -7.35
CA ILE A 22 -1.35 3.39 -8.32
C ILE A 22 0.08 2.85 -8.27
N ARG A 23 0.61 2.42 -9.43
CA ARG A 23 1.93 1.78 -9.55
C ARG A 23 2.88 2.52 -10.48
N ARG A 24 2.47 3.67 -11.00
CA ARG A 24 3.29 4.53 -11.86
C ARG A 24 3.17 5.96 -11.38
N PHE A 25 4.30 6.54 -11.07
CA PHE A 25 4.40 7.87 -10.48
C PHE A 25 5.11 8.82 -11.43
N ARG A 26 4.77 10.09 -11.33
CA ARG A 26 5.54 11.18 -11.88
C ARG A 26 6.77 11.40 -10.98
N PRO A 27 7.85 12.02 -11.48
CA PRO A 27 9.10 12.18 -10.70
C PRO A 27 9.03 13.30 -9.64
N GLU A 28 7.95 14.10 -9.64
CA GLU A 28 7.82 15.22 -8.72
C GLU A 28 7.83 14.77 -7.26
N PRO A 29 8.65 15.40 -6.41
CA PRO A 29 8.71 15.08 -4.99
C PRO A 29 7.39 15.44 -4.29
N ILE A 30 7.06 14.68 -3.24
CA ILE A 30 5.94 14.98 -2.35
C ILE A 30 6.45 15.94 -1.27
N ALA A 31 5.71 17.01 -1.00
CA ALA A 31 6.06 17.95 0.06
C ALA A 31 6.08 17.24 1.44
N LEU A 32 7.04 17.59 2.28
CA LEU A 32 7.17 16.99 3.61
C LEU A 32 5.92 17.26 4.48
N THR A 33 5.27 18.40 4.30
CA THR A 33 3.99 18.74 4.94
C THR A 33 2.89 17.75 4.56
N ASP A 34 2.83 17.32 3.29
CA ASP A 34 1.88 16.32 2.83
C ASP A 34 2.19 14.95 3.45
N LEU A 35 3.44 14.51 3.40
CA LEU A 35 3.87 13.25 4.02
C LEU A 35 3.53 13.22 5.52
N ARG A 36 3.75 14.33 6.22
CA ARG A 36 3.41 14.47 7.64
C ARG A 36 1.91 14.31 7.87
N LEU A 37 1.07 14.97 7.06
CA LEU A 37 -0.39 14.86 7.15
C LEU A 37 -0.87 13.42 6.88
N LEU A 38 -0.26 12.70 5.94
CA LEU A 38 -0.56 11.29 5.69
C LEU A 38 -0.26 10.42 6.92
N LEU A 39 0.88 10.64 7.58
CA LEU A 39 1.28 9.89 8.77
C LEU A 39 0.40 10.24 9.98
N GLU A 40 -0.01 11.50 10.09
CA GLU A 40 -0.96 11.90 11.13
C GLU A 40 -2.32 11.22 10.93
N ALA A 41 -2.84 11.17 9.70
CA ALA A 41 -4.05 10.41 9.38
C ALA A 41 -3.89 8.91 9.71
N ALA A 42 -2.73 8.33 9.39
CA ALA A 42 -2.40 6.95 9.75
C ALA A 42 -2.46 6.71 11.27
N SER A 43 -1.96 7.65 12.06
CA SER A 43 -1.95 7.55 13.53
C SER A 43 -3.34 7.54 14.17
N LYS A 44 -4.38 7.95 13.42
CA LYS A 44 -5.78 7.93 13.91
C LYS A 44 -6.46 6.56 13.75
N ALA A 45 -5.78 5.57 13.18
CA ALA A 45 -6.31 4.22 13.09
C ALA A 45 -6.43 3.57 14.49
N PRO A 46 -7.44 2.72 14.71
CA PRO A 46 -7.54 1.95 15.95
C PRO A 46 -6.39 0.95 16.07
N SER A 47 -6.02 0.64 17.31
CA SER A 47 -5.05 -0.42 17.63
C SER A 47 -5.52 -1.24 18.83
N GLY A 48 -5.18 -2.52 18.87
CA GLY A 48 -5.52 -3.41 19.98
C GLY A 48 -5.06 -2.85 21.31
N GLY A 49 -5.97 -2.72 22.27
CA GLY A 49 -5.67 -2.13 23.59
C GLY A 49 -5.10 -0.71 23.56
N ASN A 50 -5.28 0.01 22.45
CA ASN A 50 -4.67 1.32 22.21
C ASN A 50 -3.12 1.31 22.36
N GLN A 51 -2.49 0.20 22.04
CA GLN A 51 -1.04 0.04 22.17
C GLN A 51 -0.23 0.85 21.13
N GLN A 52 -0.86 1.26 20.04
CA GLN A 52 -0.28 2.11 19.00
C GLN A 52 1.09 1.59 18.49
N PRO A 53 1.18 0.32 18.07
CA PRO A 53 2.45 -0.30 17.70
C PRO A 53 2.97 0.11 16.33
N ALA A 54 2.14 0.74 15.50
CA ALA A 54 2.53 1.12 14.15
C ALA A 54 3.71 2.09 14.15
N ARG A 55 4.73 1.79 13.33
CA ARG A 55 5.87 2.66 13.05
C ARG A 55 5.99 2.84 11.55
N PHE A 56 6.43 4.02 11.14
CA PHE A 56 6.58 4.35 9.74
C PHE A 56 7.99 4.85 9.48
N LEU A 57 8.67 4.25 8.52
CA LEU A 57 9.96 4.72 8.03
C LEU A 57 9.77 5.29 6.62
N LEU A 58 10.13 6.56 6.42
CA LEU A 58 10.02 7.24 5.14
C LEU A 58 11.36 7.19 4.41
N LEU A 59 11.36 6.67 3.19
CA LEU A 59 12.49 6.78 2.28
C LEU A 59 12.20 7.93 1.31
N THR A 60 13.01 8.98 1.39
CA THR A 60 12.94 10.17 0.51
C THR A 60 14.28 10.42 -0.18
N GLU A 61 15.36 9.80 0.30
CA GLU A 61 16.67 9.93 -0.27
C GLU A 61 16.84 9.05 -1.51
N PRO A 62 17.18 9.60 -2.68
CA PRO A 62 17.20 8.85 -3.94
C PRO A 62 18.14 7.63 -3.93
N HIS A 63 19.25 7.68 -3.18
CA HIS A 63 20.16 6.54 -3.11
C HIS A 63 19.51 5.37 -2.33
N LEU A 64 18.89 5.63 -1.18
CA LEU A 64 18.19 4.62 -0.38
C LEU A 64 16.99 4.02 -1.15
N ILE A 65 16.25 4.86 -1.87
CA ILE A 65 15.14 4.40 -2.72
C ILE A 65 15.65 3.47 -3.82
N ARG A 66 16.79 3.77 -4.44
CA ARG A 66 17.38 2.89 -5.47
C ARG A 66 17.85 1.56 -4.90
N GLU A 67 18.52 1.57 -3.76
CA GLU A 67 19.00 0.34 -3.11
C GLU A 67 17.82 -0.53 -2.64
N PHE A 68 16.85 0.07 -1.96
CA PHE A 68 15.63 -0.61 -1.57
C PHE A 68 14.86 -1.14 -2.79
N GLY A 69 14.76 -0.35 -3.86
CA GLY A 69 14.09 -0.74 -5.10
C GLY A 69 14.71 -1.96 -5.77
N ALA A 70 16.04 -2.11 -5.70
CA ALA A 70 16.73 -3.30 -6.18
C ALA A 70 16.35 -4.54 -5.36
N LEU A 71 16.32 -4.43 -4.02
CA LEU A 71 15.89 -5.50 -3.13
C LEU A 71 14.40 -5.84 -3.34
N TYR A 72 13.55 -4.83 -3.52
CA TYR A 72 12.13 -5.04 -3.80
C TYR A 72 11.92 -5.81 -5.12
N ARG A 73 12.67 -5.46 -6.17
CA ARG A 73 12.61 -6.16 -7.45
C ARG A 73 13.02 -7.62 -7.31
N GLU A 74 14.10 -7.88 -6.59
CA GLU A 74 14.56 -9.25 -6.30
C GLU A 74 13.48 -10.03 -5.53
N ALA A 75 12.92 -9.44 -4.47
CA ALA A 75 11.85 -10.02 -3.66
C ALA A 75 10.61 -10.37 -4.49
N TRP A 76 10.23 -9.48 -5.42
CA TRP A 76 9.07 -9.70 -6.28
C TRP A 76 9.25 -10.93 -7.17
N TRP A 77 10.42 -11.10 -7.78
CA TRP A 77 10.72 -12.26 -8.62
C TRP A 77 10.92 -13.53 -7.81
N ALA A 78 11.52 -13.46 -6.62
CA ALA A 78 11.63 -14.59 -5.71
C ALA A 78 10.24 -15.17 -5.38
N LYS A 79 9.30 -14.32 -5.01
CA LYS A 79 7.92 -14.71 -4.74
C LYS A 79 7.24 -15.38 -5.94
N ARG A 80 7.52 -14.94 -7.16
CA ARG A 80 6.97 -15.60 -8.38
C ARG A 80 7.56 -16.99 -8.59
N ARG A 81 8.84 -17.17 -8.31
CA ARG A 81 9.48 -18.52 -8.37
C ARG A 81 8.86 -19.46 -7.35
N ASP A 82 8.66 -19.01 -6.11
CA ASP A 82 8.05 -19.82 -5.05
C ASP A 82 6.59 -20.19 -5.33
N GLU A 83 5.88 -19.35 -6.07
CA GLU A 83 4.53 -19.65 -6.59
C GLU A 83 4.53 -20.61 -7.79
N GLY A 84 5.69 -21.11 -8.21
CA GLY A 84 5.82 -22.00 -9.36
C GLY A 84 5.58 -21.33 -10.71
N ARG A 85 5.66 -19.98 -10.75
CA ARG A 85 5.46 -19.21 -11.98
C ARG A 85 6.70 -19.26 -12.82
N GLY A 86 6.98 -19.86 -13.80
CA GLY A 86 8.23 -19.91 -14.61
C GLY A 86 8.67 -18.56 -15.21
N TRP A 87 8.21 -17.43 -14.66
CA TRP A 87 8.50 -16.07 -15.15
C TRP A 87 9.81 -15.55 -14.57
N THR A 88 10.66 -15.02 -15.43
CA THR A 88 11.95 -14.41 -15.05
C THR A 88 12.02 -12.93 -15.41
N ARG A 89 11.16 -12.49 -16.33
CA ARG A 89 11.04 -11.09 -16.80
C ARG A 89 9.58 -10.77 -17.12
N ARG A 90 9.28 -9.48 -17.22
CA ARG A 90 7.91 -9.00 -17.43
C ARG A 90 7.26 -9.55 -18.72
N ASP A 91 8.03 -9.78 -19.75
CA ASP A 91 7.50 -10.28 -21.03
C ASP A 91 7.08 -11.76 -20.98
N ASP A 92 7.56 -12.50 -19.99
CA ASP A 92 7.11 -13.88 -19.74
C ASP A 92 5.71 -13.93 -19.15
N ILE A 93 5.20 -12.80 -18.61
CA ILE A 93 3.89 -12.74 -17.96
C ILE A 93 2.80 -12.66 -19.04
N PRO A 94 1.83 -13.58 -19.09
CA PRO A 94 0.76 -13.58 -20.08
C PRO A 94 0.01 -12.24 -20.12
N VAL A 95 -0.43 -11.84 -21.32
CA VAL A 95 -1.13 -10.56 -21.51
C VAL A 95 -2.43 -10.47 -20.67
N GLN A 96 -3.07 -11.60 -20.44
CA GLN A 96 -4.30 -11.72 -19.64
C GLN A 96 -4.04 -11.45 -18.16
N GLU A 97 -2.82 -11.67 -17.68
CA GLU A 97 -2.41 -11.45 -16.28
C GLU A 97 -2.05 -9.98 -16.02
N GLN A 98 -2.98 -9.07 -16.33
CA GLN A 98 -2.80 -7.62 -16.27
C GLN A 98 -2.30 -7.12 -14.90
N SER A 99 -2.80 -7.72 -13.81
CA SER A 99 -2.41 -7.36 -12.45
C SER A 99 -0.95 -7.69 -12.17
N TYR A 100 -0.48 -8.86 -12.62
CA TYR A 100 0.92 -9.28 -12.50
C TYR A 100 1.84 -8.44 -13.39
N ARG A 101 1.46 -8.15 -14.62
CA ARG A 101 2.22 -7.26 -15.51
C ARG A 101 2.38 -5.87 -14.90
N SER A 102 1.32 -5.34 -14.30
CA SER A 102 1.34 -4.04 -13.60
C SER A 102 2.22 -4.08 -12.34
N ALA A 103 2.20 -5.19 -11.59
CA ALA A 103 3.03 -5.37 -10.41
C ALA A 103 4.51 -5.58 -10.77
N ALA A 104 4.81 -6.34 -11.83
CA ALA A 104 6.18 -6.49 -12.35
C ALA A 104 6.76 -5.15 -12.79
N LYS A 105 5.93 -4.31 -13.44
CA LYS A 105 6.35 -2.95 -13.81
C LYS A 105 6.69 -2.11 -12.57
N LEU A 106 5.89 -2.18 -11.51
CA LEU A 106 6.24 -1.54 -10.24
C LEU A 106 7.55 -2.07 -9.70
N ALA A 107 7.80 -3.38 -9.77
CA ALA A 107 9.05 -3.96 -9.30
C ALA A 107 10.27 -3.39 -10.05
N ASP A 108 10.15 -3.16 -11.34
CA ASP A 108 11.21 -2.54 -12.14
C ASP A 108 11.36 -1.03 -11.85
N GLU A 109 10.26 -0.30 -11.56
CA GLU A 109 10.19 1.14 -11.37
C GLU A 109 10.21 1.59 -9.88
N MET A 110 10.24 0.67 -8.90
CA MET A 110 10.26 1.01 -7.47
C MET A 110 11.42 1.94 -7.08
N LYS A 111 12.58 1.72 -7.69
CA LYS A 111 13.79 2.52 -7.52
C LYS A 111 13.66 4.00 -7.93
N ASP A 112 12.59 4.32 -8.67
CA ASP A 112 12.30 5.66 -9.20
C ASP A 112 11.09 6.29 -8.49
N ALA A 113 10.56 5.67 -7.43
CA ALA A 113 9.46 6.21 -6.65
C ALA A 113 9.87 7.51 -5.95
N PRO A 114 9.01 8.56 -5.93
CA PRO A 114 9.33 9.81 -5.22
C PRO A 114 9.48 9.64 -3.70
N CYS A 115 8.75 8.70 -3.13
CA CYS A 115 8.80 8.34 -1.71
C CYS A 115 8.35 6.90 -1.52
N ILE A 116 8.91 6.22 -0.52
CA ILE A 116 8.44 4.90 -0.08
C ILE A 116 8.21 4.98 1.43
N VAL A 117 7.03 4.58 1.87
CA VAL A 117 6.72 4.41 3.29
C VAL A 117 6.77 2.93 3.63
N LEU A 118 7.56 2.59 4.64
CA LEU A 118 7.58 1.26 5.22
C LEU A 118 6.74 1.28 6.50
N ALA A 119 5.77 0.38 6.60
CA ALA A 119 4.89 0.26 7.75
C ALA A 119 5.28 -0.98 8.58
N LEU A 120 5.69 -0.73 9.81
CA LEU A 120 6.23 -1.72 10.72
C LEU A 120 5.38 -1.82 12.00
N GLY A 121 5.42 -2.98 12.63
CA GLY A 121 5.05 -3.17 14.03
C GLY A 121 6.30 -3.12 14.91
N THR A 122 6.15 -2.69 16.18
CA THR A 122 7.23 -2.72 17.17
C THR A 122 7.60 -4.13 17.62
N ALA A 123 6.75 -5.11 17.31
CA ALA A 123 6.96 -6.53 17.57
C ALA A 123 6.21 -7.36 16.50
N ARG A 124 6.45 -8.67 16.50
CA ARG A 124 5.78 -9.61 15.61
C ARG A 124 4.28 -9.73 15.89
N GLY A 125 3.50 -10.02 14.87
CA GLY A 125 2.07 -10.30 15.00
C GLY A 125 1.16 -9.09 15.14
N GLN A 126 1.67 -7.87 14.90
CA GLN A 126 0.90 -6.63 15.05
C GLN A 126 0.21 -6.13 13.76
N ALA A 127 0.13 -6.98 12.74
CA ALA A 127 -0.47 -6.65 11.44
C ALA A 127 -1.88 -6.05 11.56
N THR A 128 -2.72 -6.57 12.45
CA THR A 128 -4.09 -6.11 12.68
C THR A 128 -4.20 -4.66 13.17
N SER A 129 -3.14 -4.12 13.77
CA SER A 129 -3.05 -2.71 14.18
C SER A 129 -2.29 -1.84 13.16
N VAL A 130 -1.39 -2.43 12.38
CA VAL A 130 -0.60 -1.70 11.38
C VAL A 130 -1.38 -1.51 10.07
N ILE A 131 -2.10 -2.54 9.62
CA ILE A 131 -2.85 -2.49 8.34
C ILE A 131 -3.93 -1.40 8.33
N PRO A 132 -4.76 -1.20 9.38
CA PRO A 132 -5.71 -0.08 9.42
C PRO A 132 -5.04 1.29 9.31
N ALA A 133 -3.86 1.46 9.93
CA ALA A 133 -3.09 2.70 9.83
C ALA A 133 -2.61 2.96 8.39
N VAL A 134 -2.15 1.92 7.68
CA VAL A 134 -1.82 2.02 6.25
C VAL A 134 -3.05 2.36 5.41
N GLN A 135 -4.23 1.82 5.72
CA GLN A 135 -5.45 2.16 5.01
C GLN A 135 -5.79 3.64 5.17
N ASN A 136 -5.71 4.19 6.39
CA ASN A 136 -5.92 5.63 6.61
C ASN A 136 -4.91 6.49 5.82
N LEU A 137 -3.63 6.11 5.82
CA LEU A 137 -2.59 6.77 5.02
C LEU A 137 -2.97 6.81 3.54
N MET A 138 -3.41 5.69 2.97
CA MET A 138 -3.76 5.60 1.55
C MET A 138 -5.01 6.41 1.20
N LEU A 139 -6.00 6.48 2.10
CA LEU A 139 -7.19 7.33 1.92
C LEU A 139 -6.82 8.82 1.98
N ALA A 140 -5.99 9.22 2.94
CA ALA A 140 -5.47 10.58 3.02
C ALA A 140 -4.64 10.94 1.77
N ALA A 141 -3.78 10.02 1.29
CA ALA A 141 -3.04 10.19 0.05
C ALA A 141 -3.99 10.44 -1.14
N ARG A 142 -5.06 9.64 -1.25
CA ARG A 142 -6.08 9.84 -2.29
C ARG A 142 -6.72 11.24 -2.19
N ALA A 143 -7.03 11.71 -1.00
CA ALA A 143 -7.63 13.03 -0.79
C ALA A 143 -6.70 14.16 -1.26
N LEU A 144 -5.38 13.99 -1.13
CA LEU A 144 -4.37 14.93 -1.62
C LEU A 144 -3.96 14.70 -3.10
N GLY A 145 -4.60 13.79 -3.81
CA GLY A 145 -4.21 13.46 -5.18
C GLY A 145 -2.91 12.66 -5.29
N ILE A 146 -2.41 12.10 -4.19
CA ILE A 146 -1.21 11.28 -4.13
C ILE A 146 -1.59 9.81 -4.35
N GLY A 147 -0.95 9.16 -5.31
CA GLY A 147 -1.12 7.75 -5.61
C GLY A 147 -0.33 6.87 -4.63
N SER A 148 -0.90 5.71 -4.30
CA SER A 148 -0.30 4.74 -3.40
C SER A 148 -0.64 3.31 -3.80
N VAL A 149 0.14 2.35 -3.35
CA VAL A 149 -0.16 0.92 -3.44
C VAL A 149 0.50 0.18 -2.27
N PRO A 150 -0.25 -0.61 -1.48
CA PRO A 150 0.36 -1.46 -0.46
C PRO A 150 0.96 -2.70 -1.13
N THR A 151 2.17 -3.06 -0.73
CA THR A 151 2.87 -4.25 -1.21
C THR A 151 3.74 -4.85 -0.11
N THR A 152 4.18 -6.08 -0.30
CA THR A 152 4.99 -6.84 0.67
C THR A 152 6.33 -7.22 0.07
N LEU A 153 7.32 -7.44 0.93
CA LEU A 153 8.60 -8.05 0.57
C LEU A 153 8.54 -9.59 0.72
N HIS A 154 9.45 -10.24 0.06
CA HIS A 154 9.74 -11.65 0.26
C HIS A 154 10.80 -11.82 1.36
N SER A 155 10.71 -12.91 2.14
CA SER A 155 11.61 -13.18 3.28
C SER A 155 13.09 -13.22 2.88
N SER A 156 13.41 -13.65 1.65
CA SER A 156 14.80 -13.76 1.17
C SER A 156 15.61 -12.46 1.15
N VAL A 157 14.97 -11.30 1.24
CA VAL A 157 15.65 -10.00 1.23
C VAL A 157 15.59 -9.28 2.56
N MET A 158 14.85 -9.81 3.56
CA MET A 158 14.53 -9.08 4.79
C MET A 158 15.78 -8.69 5.59
N ASP A 159 16.75 -9.58 5.75
CA ASP A 159 17.97 -9.28 6.50
C ASP A 159 18.76 -8.14 5.86
N ARG A 160 18.81 -8.09 4.52
CA ARG A 160 19.46 -7.01 3.77
C ARG A 160 18.69 -5.69 3.88
N VAL A 161 17.37 -5.74 3.86
CA VAL A 161 16.52 -4.56 4.07
C VAL A 161 16.68 -4.03 5.48
N ASN A 162 16.67 -4.91 6.50
CA ASN A 162 16.88 -4.51 7.88
C ASN A 162 18.26 -3.87 8.09
N SER A 163 19.31 -4.47 7.50
CA SER A 163 20.67 -3.92 7.57
C SER A 163 20.80 -2.59 6.84
N LEU A 164 20.22 -2.46 5.63
CA LEU A 164 20.25 -1.21 4.84
C LEU A 164 19.60 -0.04 5.58
N LEU A 165 18.50 -0.30 6.28
CA LEU A 165 17.65 0.74 6.87
C LEU A 165 17.76 0.85 8.39
N GLY A 166 18.62 0.04 9.03
CA GLY A 166 18.78 0.04 10.48
C GLY A 166 17.51 -0.41 11.22
N ILE A 167 16.70 -1.27 10.62
CA ILE A 167 15.47 -1.79 11.27
C ILE A 167 15.88 -2.80 12.34
N PRO A 168 15.45 -2.59 13.60
CA PRO A 168 15.83 -3.48 14.69
C PRO A 168 15.14 -4.85 14.56
N PRO A 169 15.75 -5.93 15.08
CA PRO A 169 15.29 -7.31 14.85
C PRO A 169 13.92 -7.63 15.46
N GLU A 170 13.48 -6.88 16.46
CA GLU A 170 12.15 -7.00 17.06
C GLU A 170 11.05 -6.38 16.22
N ALA A 171 11.35 -5.41 15.35
CA ALA A 171 10.37 -4.78 14.48
C ALA A 171 10.03 -5.69 13.30
N GLU A 172 8.75 -5.74 12.95
CA GLU A 172 8.26 -6.52 11.81
C GLU A 172 7.76 -5.59 10.71
N LEU A 173 8.38 -5.67 9.52
CA LEU A 173 7.90 -4.97 8.34
C LEU A 173 6.69 -5.70 7.75
N HIS A 174 5.53 -5.04 7.74
CA HIS A 174 4.30 -5.59 7.20
C HIS A 174 4.05 -5.15 5.76
N LEU A 175 4.22 -3.86 5.46
CA LEU A 175 3.89 -3.30 4.14
C LEU A 175 4.91 -2.26 3.70
N CYS A 176 5.12 -2.22 2.37
CA CYS A 176 5.85 -1.16 1.67
C CYS A 176 4.85 -0.39 0.81
N ILE A 177 4.83 0.93 0.92
CA ILE A 177 3.86 1.78 0.24
C ILE A 177 4.63 2.85 -0.56
N PRO A 178 4.94 2.60 -1.85
CA PRO A 178 5.42 3.68 -2.70
C PRO A 178 4.33 4.73 -2.90
N LEU A 179 4.73 5.98 -2.84
CA LEU A 179 3.90 7.18 -2.95
C LEU A 179 4.41 8.09 -4.06
N GLY A 180 3.51 8.76 -4.75
CA GLY A 180 3.83 9.76 -5.76
C GLY A 180 2.62 10.27 -6.50
N TYR A 181 2.74 11.37 -7.22
CA TYR A 181 1.67 11.84 -8.09
C TYR A 181 1.47 10.86 -9.25
N PRO A 182 0.21 10.44 -9.53
CA PRO A 182 -0.03 9.37 -10.49
C PRO A 182 0.25 9.80 -11.94
N ARG A 183 0.83 8.91 -12.75
CA ARG A 183 0.83 9.05 -14.22
C ARG A 183 -0.49 8.66 -14.84
N GLY A 184 -1.34 7.95 -14.11
CA GLY A 184 -2.68 7.55 -14.52
C GLY A 184 -3.76 8.35 -13.77
N ARG A 185 -4.96 7.78 -13.70
CA ARG A 185 -6.11 8.40 -13.04
C ARG A 185 -6.54 7.55 -11.85
N PHE A 186 -7.06 8.19 -10.82
CA PHE A 186 -7.93 7.54 -9.85
C PHE A 186 -9.23 7.12 -10.53
N GLY A 187 -10.03 6.35 -9.85
CA GLY A 187 -11.33 5.94 -10.36
C GLY A 187 -11.81 4.65 -9.70
N PRO A 188 -13.03 4.23 -10.01
CA PRO A 188 -13.66 3.12 -9.33
C PRO A 188 -12.87 1.82 -9.49
N THR A 189 -12.85 1.03 -8.43
CA THR A 189 -12.30 -0.33 -8.45
C THR A 189 -13.43 -1.31 -8.73
N ARG A 190 -13.14 -2.33 -9.53
CA ARG A 190 -14.09 -3.45 -9.69
C ARG A 190 -13.99 -4.35 -8.47
N ARG A 191 -15.13 -4.68 -7.90
CA ARG A 191 -15.28 -5.62 -6.78
C ARG A 191 -16.40 -6.58 -7.10
N ARG A 192 -16.40 -7.70 -6.41
CA ARG A 192 -17.56 -8.60 -6.42
C ARG A 192 -18.77 -7.89 -5.82
N PRO A 193 -19.99 -8.22 -6.24
CA PRO A 193 -21.21 -7.77 -5.56
C PRO A 193 -21.18 -8.13 -4.08
N ILE A 194 -21.77 -7.30 -3.23
CA ILE A 194 -21.75 -7.54 -1.78
C ILE A 194 -22.49 -8.83 -1.41
N GLU A 195 -23.44 -9.25 -2.22
CA GLU A 195 -24.23 -10.47 -2.07
C GLU A 195 -23.36 -11.73 -2.17
N GLU A 196 -22.25 -11.66 -2.91
CA GLU A 196 -21.29 -12.77 -3.01
C GLU A 196 -20.30 -12.83 -1.83
N THR A 197 -20.21 -11.77 -1.03
CA THR A 197 -19.16 -11.61 -0.02
C THR A 197 -19.70 -11.41 1.39
N THR A 198 -21.04 -11.36 1.54
CA THR A 198 -21.68 -11.02 2.81
C THR A 198 -22.74 -12.03 3.18
N TYR A 199 -22.70 -12.45 4.44
CA TYR A 199 -23.68 -13.38 5.02
C TYR A 199 -24.35 -12.74 6.23
N VAL A 200 -25.62 -13.09 6.48
CA VAL A 200 -26.41 -12.61 7.62
C VAL A 200 -26.54 -13.73 8.64
N ASN A 201 -26.21 -13.42 9.89
CA ASN A 201 -26.31 -14.28 11.07
C ASN A 201 -25.45 -15.56 11.04
N ARG A 202 -25.37 -16.27 9.92
CA ARG A 202 -24.59 -17.53 9.78
C ARG A 202 -23.84 -17.55 8.47
N TRP A 203 -22.67 -18.20 8.46
CA TRP A 203 -21.92 -18.43 7.24
C TRP A 203 -22.77 -19.20 6.23
N GLY A 204 -22.77 -18.75 4.98
CA GLY A 204 -23.56 -19.36 3.90
C GLY A 204 -24.99 -18.85 3.79
N GLN A 205 -25.48 -18.00 4.69
CA GLN A 205 -26.79 -17.32 4.56
C GLN A 205 -26.59 -15.97 3.87
N PRO A 206 -26.92 -15.82 2.58
CA PRO A 206 -26.64 -14.60 1.85
C PRO A 206 -27.42 -13.40 2.40
N ILE A 207 -26.85 -12.20 2.28
CA ILE A 207 -27.60 -10.96 2.51
C ILE A 207 -28.73 -10.86 1.47
N PRO A 208 -29.96 -10.44 1.85
CA PRO A 208 -31.03 -10.21 0.88
C PRO A 208 -30.57 -9.21 -0.20
N ALA A 209 -30.92 -9.49 -1.44
CA ALA A 209 -30.69 -8.54 -2.52
C ALA A 209 -31.39 -7.21 -2.21
N HIS A 210 -30.70 -6.09 -2.50
CA HIS A 210 -31.30 -4.77 -2.36
C HIS A 210 -32.42 -4.66 -3.42
N GLU A 211 -33.67 -4.67 -2.99
CA GLU A 211 -34.81 -4.31 -3.86
C GLU A 211 -34.57 -2.83 -4.24
N GLY A 212 -34.04 -2.64 -5.45
CA GLY A 212 -33.66 -1.30 -5.93
C GLY A 212 -34.86 -0.38 -5.91
N VAL A 213 -34.73 0.75 -5.26
CA VAL A 213 -35.58 1.91 -5.55
C VAL A 213 -35.28 2.27 -7.02
N ARG A 214 -36.24 1.95 -7.89
CA ARG A 214 -36.26 2.35 -9.30
C ARG A 214 -36.39 3.87 -9.44
#